data_db76776e60bc392d6d43582a8498bc16
#
_entry.id   db76776e60bc392d6d43582a8498bc16
#
_cell.length_a   1.000
_cell.length_b   1.000
_cell.length_c   1.000
_cell.angle_alpha   90.00
_cell.angle_beta   90.00
_cell.angle_gamma   90.00
#
_symmetry.space_group_name_H-M   'P 1'
#
loop_
_entity.id
_entity.type
_entity.pdbx_description
1 polymer ?
#
loop_
_entity_poly.entity_id
_entity_poly.type
_entity_poly.pdbx_seq_one_letter_code
_entity_poly.pdbx_strand_id
1 'polypeptide(L)'
;MKKRSKVISILLATAMAGSMLAGCGGGNDSKSEGNDSKQTSESKEEEKEDSALAEGSDNELAYKGELSLMHYSTSEESEGNGGSDGFRSVIAEWEKGHSDITINQSVLSNDDYKTQIATQAAADDLPDVFLLQGMNTKAWAEQGLILDMTDIIKESPYYDSYNTDFFTPFTTEGKTYGLPVLTTGTCTVVVYDKQAWKDAGFDAFPDNWEDVKKADEYFKENGYSESIAFGNGGKWQINSCFLSVIGDRYTGGDWFQSIVDKGGASFTDKEFVDALAFTQDIFASGIFNEDFNAIGNEDAREYYISGDAPAYICGNWDVSYIQATLKEEDPELYENTGFAVLPQPEGAKGATNSQNIGLGYAVAINSKLADDPDKLAAAIDFAEYVTGPSFAKYVGENYALQGLTQVDVDLSGFDQFTQDFYNYSYTDTEACEIYDSYVNSAVWEVLNTEVQSMLNGDTTPEDVAKKTQDAYAKNY
;
A
#
# COMPACT_ATOMS: atom_id res chain seq x y z
N MET A 1 -4.05 -37.66 -7.06
CA MET A 1 -5.01 -36.71 -7.66
C MET A 1 -6.33 -36.74 -6.86
N LYS A 2 -6.42 -35.91 -5.84
CA LYS A 2 -7.68 -35.69 -5.11
C LYS A 2 -8.31 -34.43 -5.73
N LYS A 3 -9.46 -34.59 -6.41
CA LYS A 3 -10.27 -33.44 -6.83
C LYS A 3 -10.67 -32.67 -5.59
N ARG A 4 -10.23 -31.42 -5.50
CA ARG A 4 -10.76 -30.47 -4.49
C ARG A 4 -12.27 -30.33 -4.74
N SER A 5 -13.08 -30.70 -3.76
CA SER A 5 -14.54 -30.67 -3.85
C SER A 5 -15.00 -29.23 -3.66
N LYS A 6 -15.50 -28.59 -4.71
CA LYS A 6 -16.09 -27.25 -4.62
C LYS A 6 -17.36 -27.33 -3.75
N VAL A 7 -17.31 -26.78 -2.54
CA VAL A 7 -18.51 -26.52 -1.74
C VAL A 7 -19.01 -25.13 -2.15
N ILE A 8 -19.95 -25.13 -3.06
CA ILE A 8 -20.67 -23.90 -3.48
C ILE A 8 -21.68 -23.60 -2.36
N SER A 9 -21.40 -22.65 -1.52
CA SER A 9 -22.38 -22.08 -0.58
C SER A 9 -23.26 -21.09 -1.31
N ILE A 10 -24.43 -21.56 -1.75
CA ILE A 10 -25.48 -20.69 -2.31
C ILE A 10 -26.14 -19.95 -1.14
N LEU A 11 -25.80 -18.68 -0.93
CA LEU A 11 -26.54 -17.79 -0.05
C LEU A 11 -27.81 -17.30 -0.78
N LEU A 12 -28.95 -17.80 -0.32
CA LEU A 12 -30.28 -17.38 -0.76
C LEU A 12 -30.54 -15.94 -0.25
N ALA A 13 -30.55 -14.97 -1.15
CA ALA A 13 -31.08 -13.63 -0.87
C ALA A 13 -32.60 -13.69 -0.80
N THR A 14 -33.17 -13.58 0.41
CA THR A 14 -34.61 -13.40 0.60
C THR A 14 -34.92 -11.90 0.69
N ALA A 15 -35.49 -11.37 -0.35
CA ALA A 15 -36.09 -10.03 -0.36
C ALA A 15 -37.33 -10.00 0.55
N MET A 16 -37.37 -9.09 1.53
CA MET A 16 -38.61 -8.67 2.19
C MET A 16 -38.89 -7.20 1.90
N ALA A 17 -39.89 -7.00 1.08
CA ALA A 17 -40.54 -5.72 0.89
C ALA A 17 -41.66 -5.51 1.90
N GLY A 18 -41.71 -4.32 2.48
CA GLY A 18 -42.95 -3.60 2.80
C GLY A 18 -43.60 -3.82 4.16
N SER A 19 -43.61 -2.81 5.01
CA SER A 19 -44.82 -1.97 5.20
C SER A 19 -44.62 -1.02 6.39
N MET A 20 -44.88 0.27 6.14
CA MET A 20 -45.15 1.30 7.14
C MET A 20 -46.45 1.01 7.86
N LEU A 21 -46.52 1.33 9.16
CA LEU A 21 -47.62 2.14 9.69
C LEU A 21 -47.37 2.52 11.15
N ALA A 22 -47.73 3.74 11.44
CA ALA A 22 -47.61 4.49 12.68
C ALA A 22 -48.45 3.94 13.86
N GLY A 23 -48.08 4.30 15.08
CA GLY A 23 -48.89 4.15 16.26
C GLY A 23 -48.24 4.64 17.53
N CYS A 24 -48.67 5.81 17.99
CA CYS A 24 -48.38 6.43 19.29
C CYS A 24 -48.93 5.64 20.47
N GLY A 25 -48.28 5.77 21.66
CA GLY A 25 -49.03 5.73 22.93
C GLY A 25 -48.38 4.99 24.08
N GLY A 26 -47.82 5.72 25.02
CA GLY A 26 -48.10 5.73 26.46
C GLY A 26 -47.82 4.55 27.36
N GLY A 27 -46.91 4.76 28.30
CA GLY A 27 -47.20 4.63 29.74
C GLY A 27 -46.99 3.34 30.48
N ASN A 28 -46.07 3.43 31.41
CA ASN A 28 -46.16 3.02 32.83
C ASN A 28 -45.71 1.64 33.30
N ASP A 29 -44.71 1.74 34.19
CA ASP A 29 -44.42 1.01 35.41
C ASP A 29 -44.83 -0.47 35.61
N SER A 30 -43.88 -1.30 35.97
CA SER A 30 -43.80 -1.84 37.33
C SER A 30 -42.67 -2.85 37.56
N LYS A 31 -42.12 -2.77 38.76
CA LYS A 31 -41.14 -3.59 39.44
C LYS A 31 -41.51 -5.05 39.56
N SER A 32 -40.52 -5.96 39.59
CA SER A 32 -40.29 -6.88 40.71
C SER A 32 -39.01 -7.70 40.52
N GLU A 33 -38.24 -7.64 41.47
CA GLU A 33 -37.38 -8.43 42.30
C GLU A 33 -37.16 -9.93 41.95
N GLY A 34 -35.84 -10.27 41.93
CA GLY A 34 -35.26 -11.27 42.83
C GLY A 34 -34.92 -12.62 42.22
N ASN A 35 -33.72 -13.01 42.09
CA ASN A 35 -33.00 -13.83 43.08
C ASN A 35 -31.64 -14.33 42.55
N ASP A 36 -30.71 -14.40 43.50
CA ASP A 36 -29.33 -14.86 43.43
C ASP A 36 -29.11 -16.26 42.83
N SER A 37 -27.97 -16.40 42.12
CA SER A 37 -27.02 -17.48 42.49
C SER A 37 -25.63 -17.17 41.91
N LYS A 38 -24.70 -16.95 42.82
CA LYS A 38 -23.25 -16.86 42.60
C LYS A 38 -22.71 -18.18 42.05
N GLN A 39 -21.89 -18.11 41.02
CA GLN A 39 -20.80 -19.04 40.87
C GLN A 39 -19.56 -18.28 40.37
N THR A 40 -18.64 -18.08 41.31
CA THR A 40 -17.29 -17.59 41.17
C THR A 40 -16.46 -18.57 40.36
N SER A 41 -15.92 -18.13 39.25
CA SER A 41 -14.71 -18.72 38.70
C SER A 41 -13.68 -17.60 38.61
N GLU A 42 -12.69 -17.65 39.48
CA GLU A 42 -11.48 -16.86 39.45
C GLU A 42 -10.69 -17.20 38.17
N SER A 43 -10.68 -16.33 37.21
CA SER A 43 -9.64 -16.28 36.18
C SER A 43 -8.56 -15.31 36.68
N LYS A 44 -7.38 -15.86 36.92
CA LYS A 44 -6.18 -15.04 37.11
C LYS A 44 -5.95 -14.20 35.86
N GLU A 45 -6.16 -12.92 35.98
CA GLU A 45 -5.52 -11.92 35.11
C GLU A 45 -4.02 -11.97 35.44
N GLU A 46 -3.22 -12.47 34.53
CA GLU A 46 -1.81 -12.15 34.45
C GLU A 46 -1.75 -10.70 33.95
N GLU A 47 -1.38 -9.80 34.86
CA GLU A 47 -0.92 -8.45 34.50
C GLU A 47 0.27 -8.61 33.56
N LYS A 48 0.05 -8.41 32.25
CA LYS A 48 1.13 -8.09 31.33
C LYS A 48 1.68 -6.73 31.79
N GLU A 49 2.94 -6.69 32.17
CA GLU A 49 3.68 -5.45 32.39
C GLU A 49 3.47 -4.55 31.17
N ASP A 50 2.94 -3.38 31.43
CA ASP A 50 2.83 -2.25 30.49
C ASP A 50 4.25 -1.93 30.01
N SER A 51 4.59 -2.36 28.79
CA SER A 51 5.84 -1.95 28.16
C SER A 51 5.66 -0.47 27.79
N ALA A 52 6.39 0.39 28.51
CA ALA A 52 6.39 1.82 28.27
C ALA A 52 6.62 2.11 26.78
N LEU A 53 5.57 2.51 26.07
CA LEU A 53 5.64 3.16 24.78
C LEU A 53 6.49 4.42 24.97
N ALA A 54 7.29 4.79 23.96
CA ALA A 54 8.15 5.97 24.04
C ALA A 54 7.28 7.16 24.52
N GLU A 55 7.66 7.74 25.66
CA GLU A 55 6.98 8.91 26.23
C GLU A 55 6.98 9.99 25.14
N GLY A 56 5.79 10.27 24.57
CA GLY A 56 5.59 11.45 23.74
C GLY A 56 6.08 12.66 24.53
N SER A 57 6.57 13.67 23.87
CA SER A 57 7.11 14.86 24.56
C SER A 57 6.08 15.32 25.60
N ASP A 58 6.47 15.36 26.90
CA ASP A 58 5.65 15.87 27.99
C ASP A 58 5.36 17.40 27.90
N ASN A 59 5.44 17.94 26.68
CA ASN A 59 5.11 19.34 26.42
C ASN A 59 3.59 19.48 26.31
N GLU A 60 3.01 20.09 27.33
CA GLU A 60 1.60 20.48 27.29
C GLU A 60 1.37 21.43 26.10
N LEU A 61 0.65 20.94 25.07
CA LEU A 61 0.30 21.75 23.91
C LEU A 61 -0.64 22.88 24.33
N ALA A 62 -0.36 24.09 23.85
CA ALA A 62 -1.19 25.26 24.14
C ALA A 62 -2.52 25.22 23.37
N TYR A 63 -2.56 24.57 22.20
CA TYR A 63 -3.76 24.44 21.36
C TYR A 63 -4.79 23.54 22.03
N LYS A 64 -6.05 23.95 21.93
CA LYS A 64 -7.21 23.18 22.38
C LYS A 64 -8.32 23.35 21.34
N GLY A 65 -8.80 22.24 20.77
CA GLY A 65 -9.81 22.32 19.74
C GLY A 65 -9.75 21.15 18.77
N GLU A 66 -9.97 21.41 17.49
CA GLU A 66 -10.02 20.38 16.45
C GLU A 66 -8.90 20.55 15.44
N LEU A 67 -8.21 19.44 15.10
CA LEU A 67 -7.39 19.29 13.92
C LEU A 67 -8.17 18.48 12.87
N SER A 68 -8.35 19.00 11.67
CA SER A 68 -8.93 18.24 10.58
C SER A 68 -7.86 17.36 9.92
N LEU A 69 -8.16 16.07 9.76
CA LEU A 69 -7.31 15.09 9.12
C LEU A 69 -8.05 14.41 7.97
N MET A 70 -7.42 14.29 6.81
CA MET A 70 -7.94 13.46 5.73
C MET A 70 -6.96 12.34 5.37
N HIS A 71 -7.47 11.09 5.33
CA HIS A 71 -6.68 9.91 5.00
C HIS A 71 -7.54 8.79 4.40
N TYR A 72 -6.91 7.68 3.97
CA TYR A 72 -7.60 6.55 3.37
C TYR A 72 -7.55 5.24 4.19
N SER A 73 -7.00 5.27 5.40
CA SER A 73 -6.96 4.08 6.27
C SER A 73 -8.34 3.77 6.83
N THR A 74 -9.25 3.22 6.02
CA THR A 74 -10.60 2.82 6.42
C THR A 74 -10.56 1.61 7.36
N SER A 75 -11.62 1.39 8.14
CA SER A 75 -11.72 0.19 8.99
C SER A 75 -11.93 -1.10 8.18
N GLU A 76 -12.53 -0.99 7.02
CA GLU A 76 -12.82 -2.12 6.13
C GLU A 76 -11.56 -2.57 5.37
N GLU A 77 -10.75 -1.63 4.88
CA GLU A 77 -9.46 -1.93 4.25
C GLU A 77 -8.40 -2.39 5.25
N SER A 78 -8.54 -2.08 6.53
CA SER A 78 -7.56 -2.44 7.56
C SER A 78 -7.80 -3.80 8.22
N GLU A 79 -8.91 -4.49 7.94
CA GLU A 79 -8.96 -5.92 8.21
C GLU A 79 -7.97 -6.61 7.26
N GLY A 80 -6.71 -6.71 7.70
CA GLY A 80 -5.62 -7.30 6.94
C GLY A 80 -4.57 -6.34 6.38
N ASN A 81 -4.69 -5.01 6.56
CA ASN A 81 -3.65 -4.04 6.21
C ASN A 81 -2.97 -3.49 7.47
N GLY A 82 -1.83 -4.08 7.86
CA GLY A 82 -1.12 -3.72 9.08
C GLY A 82 -0.66 -2.25 9.14
N GLY A 83 -0.37 -1.62 8.00
CA GLY A 83 -0.03 -0.20 7.93
C GLY A 83 -1.23 0.69 8.25
N SER A 84 -2.39 0.40 7.68
CA SER A 84 -3.63 1.14 7.94
C SER A 84 -4.13 0.92 9.37
N ASP A 85 -4.02 -0.30 9.90
CA ASP A 85 -4.37 -0.58 11.29
C ASP A 85 -3.45 0.16 12.26
N GLY A 86 -2.14 0.12 12.03
CA GLY A 86 -1.16 0.87 12.82
C GLY A 86 -1.43 2.36 12.82
N PHE A 87 -1.70 2.95 11.67
CA PHE A 87 -1.98 4.39 11.54
C PHE A 87 -3.20 4.81 12.37
N ARG A 88 -4.30 4.05 12.29
CA ARG A 88 -5.50 4.33 13.10
C ARG A 88 -5.27 4.13 14.59
N SER A 89 -4.49 3.10 14.94
CA SER A 89 -4.17 2.80 16.34
C SER A 89 -3.36 3.93 17.00
N VAL A 90 -2.34 4.45 16.30
CA VAL A 90 -1.54 5.55 16.84
C VAL A 90 -2.27 6.89 16.85
N ILE A 91 -3.20 7.14 15.92
CA ILE A 91 -4.11 8.29 15.99
C ILE A 91 -4.93 8.22 17.28
N ALA A 92 -5.56 7.09 17.55
CA ALA A 92 -6.38 6.89 18.74
C ALA A 92 -5.57 6.97 20.03
N GLU A 93 -4.29 6.56 20.01
CA GLU A 93 -3.38 6.67 21.13
C GLU A 93 -2.97 8.14 21.40
N TRP A 94 -2.63 8.87 20.33
CA TRP A 94 -2.32 10.29 20.43
C TRP A 94 -3.48 11.11 21.03
N GLU A 95 -4.72 10.86 20.58
CA GLU A 95 -5.93 11.51 21.13
C GLU A 95 -6.12 11.24 22.63
N LYS A 96 -5.79 10.02 23.11
CA LYS A 96 -5.84 9.72 24.55
C LYS A 96 -4.84 10.54 25.35
N GLY A 97 -3.66 10.81 24.80
CA GLY A 97 -2.64 11.66 25.41
C GLY A 97 -3.00 13.15 25.38
N HIS A 98 -3.82 13.57 24.42
CA HIS A 98 -4.15 14.98 24.15
C HIS A 98 -5.67 15.24 24.24
N SER A 99 -6.29 14.96 25.38
CA SER A 99 -7.75 14.97 25.56
C SER A 99 -8.45 16.31 25.26
N ASP A 100 -7.71 17.42 25.19
CA ASP A 100 -8.21 18.76 24.83
C ASP A 100 -8.18 19.03 23.31
N ILE A 101 -7.63 18.08 22.51
CA ILE A 101 -7.54 18.17 21.06
C ILE A 101 -8.29 16.97 20.46
N THR A 102 -9.15 17.24 19.48
CA THR A 102 -9.90 16.20 18.74
C THR A 102 -9.39 16.13 17.31
N ILE A 103 -9.09 14.93 16.80
CA ILE A 103 -8.80 14.73 15.38
C ILE A 103 -10.11 14.50 14.65
N ASN A 104 -10.55 15.50 13.89
CA ASN A 104 -11.73 15.40 13.04
C ASN A 104 -11.36 14.71 11.71
N GLN A 105 -11.59 13.40 11.64
CA GLN A 105 -11.13 12.55 10.56
C GLN A 105 -12.12 12.48 9.41
N SER A 106 -11.66 12.74 8.17
CA SER A 106 -12.34 12.40 6.92
C SER A 106 -11.64 11.20 6.31
N VAL A 107 -12.30 10.03 6.35
CA VAL A 107 -11.73 8.76 5.91
C VAL A 107 -12.45 8.28 4.66
N LEU A 108 -11.72 8.00 3.59
CA LEU A 108 -12.23 7.63 2.27
C LEU A 108 -11.51 6.39 1.75
N SER A 109 -12.05 5.71 0.75
CA SER A 109 -11.28 4.73 -0.02
C SER A 109 -10.06 5.39 -0.67
N ASN A 110 -9.02 4.63 -1.02
CA ASN A 110 -7.80 5.20 -1.59
C ASN A 110 -8.07 6.03 -2.86
N ASP A 111 -8.92 5.55 -3.77
CA ASP A 111 -9.23 6.26 -5.02
C ASP A 111 -10.12 7.48 -4.82
N ASP A 112 -11.10 7.41 -3.90
CA ASP A 112 -11.90 8.56 -3.51
C ASP A 112 -11.07 9.61 -2.80
N TYR A 113 -10.12 9.18 -1.93
CA TYR A 113 -9.17 10.06 -1.27
C TYR A 113 -8.37 10.88 -2.28
N LYS A 114 -7.74 10.23 -3.26
CA LYS A 114 -6.96 10.90 -4.32
C LYS A 114 -7.77 11.96 -5.05
N THR A 115 -9.01 11.62 -5.40
CA THR A 115 -9.92 12.54 -6.09
C THR A 115 -10.32 13.72 -5.21
N GLN A 116 -10.68 13.45 -3.96
CA GLN A 116 -11.17 14.46 -3.04
C GLN A 116 -10.06 15.43 -2.61
N ILE A 117 -8.88 14.91 -2.26
CA ILE A 117 -7.77 15.76 -1.80
C ILE A 117 -7.25 16.65 -2.93
N ALA A 118 -7.21 16.17 -4.17
CA ALA A 118 -6.86 16.98 -5.34
C ALA A 118 -7.89 18.09 -5.60
N THR A 119 -9.18 17.80 -5.39
CA THR A 119 -10.25 18.80 -5.50
C THR A 119 -10.11 19.90 -4.44
N GLN A 120 -9.81 19.52 -3.20
CA GLN A 120 -9.60 20.49 -2.11
C GLN A 120 -8.33 21.31 -2.32
N ALA A 121 -7.23 20.70 -2.81
CA ALA A 121 -6.02 21.41 -3.18
C ALA A 121 -6.29 22.47 -4.26
N ALA A 122 -7.06 22.13 -5.30
CA ALA A 122 -7.43 23.05 -6.37
C ALA A 122 -8.34 24.21 -5.88
N ALA A 123 -9.11 23.98 -4.82
CA ALA A 123 -9.96 24.98 -4.18
C ALA A 123 -9.23 25.80 -3.10
N ASP A 124 -7.95 25.53 -2.81
CA ASP A 124 -7.20 26.08 -1.68
C ASP A 124 -7.92 25.86 -0.33
N ASP A 125 -8.50 24.65 -0.15
CA ASP A 125 -9.31 24.24 1.01
C ASP A 125 -8.84 22.88 1.57
N LEU A 126 -7.52 22.70 1.65
CA LEU A 126 -6.92 21.50 2.24
C LEU A 126 -7.19 21.44 3.75
N PRO A 127 -7.40 20.24 4.33
CA PRO A 127 -7.48 20.06 5.78
C PRO A 127 -6.16 20.45 6.48
N ASP A 128 -6.19 20.55 7.79
CA ASP A 128 -5.01 20.92 8.59
C ASP A 128 -3.85 19.95 8.36
N VAL A 129 -4.17 18.65 8.36
CA VAL A 129 -3.24 17.54 8.14
C VAL A 129 -3.83 16.57 7.12
N PHE A 130 -3.01 16.03 6.25
CA PHE A 130 -3.46 15.09 5.21
C PHE A 130 -2.30 14.23 4.68
N LEU A 131 -2.63 13.19 3.93
CA LEU A 131 -1.64 12.34 3.28
C LEU A 131 -1.25 12.90 1.91
N LEU A 132 -0.04 13.41 1.77
CA LEU A 132 0.51 13.92 0.53
C LEU A 132 1.09 12.78 -0.31
N GLN A 133 0.67 12.65 -1.57
CA GLN A 133 1.37 11.77 -2.53
C GLN A 133 2.62 12.46 -3.07
N GLY A 134 3.72 11.71 -3.19
CA GLY A 134 5.00 12.23 -3.68
C GLY A 134 4.89 12.97 -5.01
N MET A 135 4.11 12.44 -5.97
CA MET A 135 3.86 13.05 -7.28
C MET A 135 3.24 14.46 -7.24
N ASN A 136 2.60 14.83 -6.13
CA ASN A 136 1.96 16.13 -5.96
C ASN A 136 2.86 17.15 -5.25
N THR A 137 3.97 16.72 -4.64
CA THR A 137 4.82 17.54 -3.78
C THR A 137 5.26 18.83 -4.48
N LYS A 138 5.87 18.72 -5.65
CA LYS A 138 6.38 19.88 -6.38
C LYS A 138 5.26 20.88 -6.71
N ALA A 139 4.18 20.41 -7.31
CA ALA A 139 3.09 21.28 -7.76
C ALA A 139 2.39 21.99 -6.58
N TRP A 140 2.22 21.31 -5.45
CA TRP A 140 1.57 21.91 -4.28
C TRP A 140 2.51 22.81 -3.47
N ALA A 141 3.81 22.51 -3.45
CA ALA A 141 4.83 23.39 -2.90
C ALA A 141 4.94 24.71 -3.69
N GLU A 142 4.98 24.64 -5.03
CA GLU A 142 5.03 25.81 -5.90
C GLU A 142 3.76 26.70 -5.76
N GLN A 143 2.62 26.09 -5.45
CA GLN A 143 1.37 26.82 -5.19
C GLN A 143 1.27 27.33 -3.74
N GLY A 144 2.23 26.99 -2.87
CA GLY A 144 2.23 27.38 -1.47
C GLY A 144 1.15 26.72 -0.62
N LEU A 145 0.64 25.55 -1.01
CA LEU A 145 -0.43 24.84 -0.34
C LEU A 145 0.05 24.04 0.88
N ILE A 146 1.29 23.56 0.83
CA ILE A 146 1.90 22.68 1.83
C ILE A 146 3.03 23.37 2.58
N LEU A 147 3.14 23.07 3.86
CA LEU A 147 4.14 23.66 4.75
C LEU A 147 5.54 23.10 4.43
N ASP A 148 6.54 23.99 4.34
CA ASP A 148 7.94 23.60 4.35
C ASP A 148 8.31 23.06 5.73
N MET A 149 8.53 21.76 5.84
CA MET A 149 8.85 21.06 7.09
C MET A 149 10.35 20.79 7.27
N THR A 150 11.20 21.33 6.39
CA THR A 150 12.64 21.00 6.35
C THR A 150 13.34 21.16 7.68
N ASP A 151 13.16 22.30 8.35
CA ASP A 151 13.80 22.56 9.63
C ASP A 151 13.09 21.81 10.78
N ILE A 152 11.76 21.68 10.71
CA ILE A 152 10.96 20.90 11.67
C ILE A 152 11.46 19.45 11.69
N ILE A 153 11.61 18.81 10.53
CA ILE A 153 12.08 17.43 10.42
C ILE A 153 13.50 17.29 11.00
N LYS A 154 14.41 18.24 10.72
CA LYS A 154 15.79 18.19 11.24
C LYS A 154 15.89 18.43 12.74
N GLU A 155 14.95 19.18 13.31
CA GLU A 155 14.86 19.47 14.74
C GLU A 155 14.04 18.41 15.50
N SER A 156 13.40 17.49 14.79
CA SER A 156 12.64 16.39 15.38
C SER A 156 13.53 15.53 16.31
N PRO A 157 13.04 15.17 17.50
CA PRO A 157 13.77 14.28 18.41
C PRO A 157 13.99 12.88 17.82
N TYR A 158 13.28 12.54 16.73
CA TYR A 158 13.33 11.24 16.07
C TYR A 158 14.19 11.23 14.81
N TYR A 159 14.75 12.38 14.40
CA TYR A 159 15.47 12.52 13.11
C TYR A 159 16.56 11.47 12.90
N ASP A 160 17.34 11.17 13.92
CA ASP A 160 18.44 10.19 13.85
C ASP A 160 17.97 8.74 13.64
N SER A 161 16.67 8.47 13.87
CA SER A 161 16.06 7.15 13.66
C SER A 161 15.34 7.03 12.32
N TYR A 162 15.22 8.12 11.56
CA TYR A 162 14.53 8.11 10.27
C TYR A 162 15.39 7.51 9.16
N ASN A 163 14.76 6.72 8.29
CA ASN A 163 15.34 6.40 7.00
C ASN A 163 15.18 7.60 6.06
N THR A 164 16.26 8.36 5.91
CA THR A 164 16.23 9.63 5.16
C THR A 164 15.99 9.47 3.66
N ASP A 165 16.21 8.29 3.09
CA ASP A 165 15.97 8.02 1.66
C ASP A 165 14.47 8.13 1.32
N PHE A 166 13.60 7.85 2.28
CA PHE A 166 12.15 7.96 2.09
C PHE A 166 11.63 9.39 1.96
N PHE A 167 12.43 10.41 2.27
CA PHE A 167 12.03 11.80 2.03
C PHE A 167 12.14 12.24 0.57
N THR A 168 12.82 11.50 -0.28
CA THR A 168 13.09 11.90 -1.67
C THR A 168 11.82 12.28 -2.45
N PRO A 169 10.71 11.50 -2.45
CA PRO A 169 9.50 11.87 -3.17
C PRO A 169 8.81 13.14 -2.64
N PHE A 170 9.08 13.49 -1.38
CA PHE A 170 8.46 14.62 -0.67
C PHE A 170 9.38 15.83 -0.58
N THR A 171 10.49 15.81 -1.34
CA THR A 171 11.51 16.87 -1.36
C THR A 171 11.56 17.50 -2.76
N THR A 172 11.48 18.81 -2.81
CA THR A 172 11.66 19.60 -4.05
C THR A 172 12.44 20.88 -3.74
N GLU A 173 13.37 21.27 -4.62
CA GLU A 173 14.22 22.44 -4.44
C GLU A 173 14.98 22.48 -3.09
N GLY A 174 15.34 21.30 -2.58
CA GLY A 174 16.06 21.14 -1.29
C GLY A 174 15.19 21.34 -0.05
N LYS A 175 13.88 21.37 -0.19
CA LYS A 175 12.88 21.50 0.87
C LYS A 175 12.01 20.28 0.96
N THR A 176 11.74 19.82 2.17
CA THR A 176 10.91 18.65 2.46
C THR A 176 9.56 19.08 3.01
N TYR A 177 8.47 18.48 2.51
CA TYR A 177 7.10 18.93 2.71
C TYR A 177 6.20 17.93 3.45
N GLY A 178 6.75 16.86 3.99
CA GLY A 178 5.98 15.90 4.76
C GLY A 178 6.86 14.84 5.40
N LEU A 179 6.30 14.16 6.41
CA LEU A 179 6.87 13.00 7.08
C LEU A 179 6.33 11.73 6.41
N PRO A 180 7.16 10.95 5.72
CA PRO A 180 6.74 9.69 5.13
C PRO A 180 5.99 8.80 6.12
N VAL A 181 4.84 8.27 5.73
CA VAL A 181 3.93 7.54 6.60
C VAL A 181 3.55 6.20 6.01
N LEU A 182 2.97 5.35 6.83
CA LEU A 182 2.64 3.97 6.56
C LEU A 182 3.87 3.07 6.53
N THR A 183 3.66 1.82 6.20
CA THR A 183 4.75 0.86 6.19
C THR A 183 5.56 0.98 4.92
N THR A 184 6.85 0.73 5.04
CA THR A 184 7.73 0.54 3.88
C THR A 184 7.11 -0.53 3.01
N GLY A 185 6.69 -0.13 1.82
CA GLY A 185 5.94 -1.00 0.92
C GLY A 185 6.81 -1.53 -0.19
N THR A 186 6.82 -2.84 -0.31
CA THR A 186 7.11 -3.52 -1.54
C THR A 186 5.89 -3.38 -2.43
N CYS A 187 5.98 -2.62 -3.52
CA CYS A 187 4.87 -2.48 -4.47
C CYS A 187 4.81 -3.60 -5.49
N THR A 188 5.81 -4.48 -5.52
CA THR A 188 5.84 -5.65 -6.41
C THR A 188 6.26 -6.87 -5.63
N VAL A 189 5.37 -7.83 -5.47
CA VAL A 189 5.63 -9.16 -4.92
C VAL A 189 4.88 -10.19 -5.72
N VAL A 190 5.52 -11.30 -6.05
CA VAL A 190 4.84 -12.50 -6.53
C VAL A 190 4.52 -13.36 -5.32
N VAL A 191 3.23 -13.47 -5.00
CA VAL A 191 2.71 -14.42 -4.02
C VAL A 191 2.37 -15.70 -4.77
N TYR A 192 2.89 -16.87 -4.34
CA TYR A 192 2.71 -18.10 -5.11
C TYR A 192 2.52 -19.35 -4.23
N ASP A 193 1.80 -20.35 -4.74
CA ASP A 193 1.63 -21.67 -4.13
C ASP A 193 2.85 -22.55 -4.43
N LYS A 194 3.76 -22.69 -3.45
CA LYS A 194 4.97 -23.52 -3.55
C LYS A 194 4.69 -24.94 -4.02
N GLN A 195 3.57 -25.55 -3.60
CA GLN A 195 3.23 -26.91 -3.99
C GLN A 195 2.75 -26.99 -5.45
N ALA A 196 1.93 -26.04 -5.90
CA ALA A 196 1.46 -26.00 -7.29
C ALA A 196 2.63 -25.84 -8.27
N TRP A 197 3.57 -24.93 -7.99
CA TRP A 197 4.77 -24.74 -8.82
C TRP A 197 5.70 -25.92 -8.79
N LYS A 198 5.85 -26.60 -7.64
CA LYS A 198 6.61 -27.84 -7.53
C LYS A 198 5.98 -28.97 -8.37
N ASP A 199 4.68 -29.08 -8.38
CA ASP A 199 3.97 -30.08 -9.19
C ASP A 199 4.11 -29.77 -10.69
N ALA A 200 4.29 -28.49 -11.07
CA ALA A 200 4.64 -28.05 -12.42
C ALA A 200 6.14 -28.29 -12.77
N GLY A 201 6.94 -28.77 -11.82
CA GLY A 201 8.36 -29.12 -12.00
C GLY A 201 9.37 -28.07 -11.55
N PHE A 202 8.96 -27.08 -10.77
CA PHE A 202 9.82 -26.01 -10.26
C PHE A 202 9.86 -26.03 -8.73
N ASP A 203 11.03 -26.15 -8.14
CA ASP A 203 11.21 -26.18 -6.67
C ASP A 203 10.93 -24.81 -6.02
N ALA A 204 10.95 -23.73 -6.81
CA ALA A 204 10.60 -22.37 -6.42
C ALA A 204 9.94 -21.66 -7.60
N PHE A 205 9.42 -20.45 -7.40
CA PHE A 205 8.93 -19.60 -8.50
C PHE A 205 10.10 -19.34 -9.47
N PRO A 206 9.90 -19.49 -10.80
CA PRO A 206 10.99 -19.35 -11.78
C PRO A 206 11.61 -17.94 -11.79
N ASP A 207 12.90 -17.86 -12.01
CA ASP A 207 13.65 -16.62 -12.14
C ASP A 207 13.66 -16.02 -13.56
N ASN A 208 13.02 -16.69 -14.52
CA ASN A 208 12.90 -16.27 -15.91
C ASN A 208 11.50 -16.55 -16.46
N TRP A 209 11.04 -15.72 -17.40
CA TRP A 209 9.69 -15.81 -17.96
C TRP A 209 9.45 -17.01 -18.89
N GLU A 210 10.53 -17.59 -19.47
CA GLU A 210 10.37 -18.77 -20.32
C GLU A 210 9.95 -20.00 -19.50
N ASP A 211 10.47 -20.12 -18.28
CA ASP A 211 10.07 -21.20 -17.39
C ASP A 211 8.66 -20.97 -16.80
N VAL A 212 8.24 -19.70 -16.60
CA VAL A 212 6.84 -19.37 -16.27
C VAL A 212 5.90 -19.82 -17.40
N LYS A 213 6.23 -19.54 -18.65
CA LYS A 213 5.44 -19.99 -19.81
C LYS A 213 5.39 -21.52 -19.94
N LYS A 214 6.47 -22.23 -19.58
CA LYS A 214 6.43 -23.71 -19.55
C LYS A 214 5.51 -24.23 -18.45
N ALA A 215 5.50 -23.59 -17.27
CA ALA A 215 4.60 -23.94 -16.20
C ALA A 215 3.12 -23.69 -16.57
N ASP A 216 2.84 -22.70 -17.38
CA ASP A 216 1.51 -22.35 -17.85
C ASP A 216 0.82 -23.52 -18.59
N GLU A 217 1.57 -24.27 -19.41
CA GLU A 217 1.05 -25.47 -20.07
C GLU A 217 0.55 -26.50 -19.05
N TYR A 218 1.34 -26.73 -18.00
CA TYR A 218 0.97 -27.63 -16.91
C TYR A 218 -0.28 -27.12 -16.16
N PHE A 219 -0.35 -25.85 -15.83
CA PHE A 219 -1.47 -25.28 -15.07
C PHE A 219 -2.78 -25.39 -15.85
N LYS A 220 -2.79 -25.06 -17.13
CA LYS A 220 -3.95 -25.19 -18.01
C LYS A 220 -4.43 -26.64 -18.14
N GLU A 221 -3.52 -27.61 -18.21
CA GLU A 221 -3.85 -29.04 -18.26
C GLU A 221 -4.39 -29.56 -16.92
N ASN A 222 -4.07 -28.91 -15.80
CA ASN A 222 -4.44 -29.35 -14.46
C ASN A 222 -5.60 -28.56 -13.83
N GLY A 223 -6.23 -27.67 -14.61
CA GLY A 223 -7.51 -27.05 -14.28
C GLY A 223 -7.42 -25.72 -13.56
N TYR A 224 -6.26 -25.06 -13.59
CA TYR A 224 -6.13 -23.64 -13.25
C TYR A 224 -6.69 -22.80 -14.40
N SER A 225 -7.34 -21.70 -14.05
CA SER A 225 -7.87 -20.77 -15.06
C SER A 225 -6.76 -19.92 -15.68
N GLU A 226 -5.81 -19.52 -14.87
CA GLU A 226 -4.61 -18.74 -15.23
C GLU A 226 -3.39 -19.18 -14.41
N SER A 227 -2.19 -18.80 -14.87
CA SER A 227 -0.95 -19.07 -14.13
C SER A 227 -0.62 -17.98 -13.12
N ILE A 228 -0.96 -16.72 -13.43
CA ILE A 228 -0.71 -15.56 -12.59
C ILE A 228 -1.96 -14.67 -12.61
N ALA A 229 -2.51 -14.36 -11.46
CA ALA A 229 -3.53 -13.34 -11.34
C ALA A 229 -2.92 -11.94 -11.28
N PHE A 230 -3.55 -10.97 -11.93
CA PHE A 230 -3.19 -9.55 -11.91
C PHE A 230 -4.42 -8.68 -12.12
N GLY A 231 -4.48 -7.51 -11.49
CA GLY A 231 -5.54 -6.53 -11.66
C GLY A 231 -4.97 -5.17 -12.04
N ASN A 232 -5.48 -4.56 -13.13
CA ASN A 232 -5.08 -3.24 -13.64
C ASN A 232 -6.28 -2.31 -13.92
N GLY A 233 -7.45 -2.60 -13.36
CA GLY A 233 -8.64 -1.76 -13.56
C GLY A 233 -8.44 -0.30 -13.12
N GLY A 234 -7.65 -0.07 -12.08
CA GLY A 234 -7.24 1.25 -11.61
C GLY A 234 -6.14 1.92 -12.45
N LYS A 235 -5.57 1.25 -13.47
CA LYS A 235 -4.50 1.68 -14.37
C LYS A 235 -3.12 1.85 -13.74
N TRP A 236 -3.04 2.20 -12.46
CA TRP A 236 -1.80 2.44 -11.74
C TRP A 236 -1.05 1.14 -11.42
N GLN A 237 -1.77 0.03 -11.26
CA GLN A 237 -1.19 -1.24 -10.82
C GLN A 237 -0.10 -1.75 -11.77
N ILE A 238 -0.31 -1.64 -13.08
CA ILE A 238 0.70 -2.07 -14.06
C ILE A 238 1.98 -1.24 -13.94
N ASN A 239 1.88 0.04 -13.66
CA ASN A 239 3.04 0.90 -13.48
C ASN A 239 3.76 0.58 -12.16
N SER A 240 3.03 0.58 -11.06
CA SER A 240 3.62 0.43 -9.71
C SER A 240 4.02 -1.02 -9.42
N CYS A 241 3.17 -2.02 -9.78
CA CYS A 241 3.39 -3.41 -9.40
C CYS A 241 4.12 -4.25 -10.46
N PHE A 242 4.47 -3.69 -11.61
CA PHE A 242 5.12 -4.44 -12.68
C PHE A 242 6.14 -3.61 -13.47
N LEU A 243 5.69 -2.55 -14.18
CA LEU A 243 6.52 -1.80 -15.13
C LEU A 243 7.71 -1.10 -14.46
N SER A 244 7.58 -0.59 -13.24
CA SER A 244 8.69 0.05 -12.53
C SER A 244 9.86 -0.92 -12.35
N VAL A 245 9.60 -2.16 -11.96
CA VAL A 245 10.63 -3.21 -11.82
C VAL A 245 11.17 -3.66 -13.18
N ILE A 246 10.28 -3.91 -14.15
CA ILE A 246 10.71 -4.32 -15.49
C ILE A 246 11.50 -3.21 -16.17
N GLY A 247 11.06 -1.95 -16.02
CA GLY A 247 11.78 -0.79 -16.52
C GLY A 247 13.18 -0.68 -15.94
N ASP A 248 13.33 -0.78 -14.61
CA ASP A 248 14.62 -0.79 -13.94
C ASP A 248 15.57 -1.88 -14.47
N ARG A 249 15.05 -3.08 -14.70
CA ARG A 249 15.84 -4.19 -15.25
C ARG A 249 16.35 -3.95 -16.66
N TYR A 250 15.62 -3.19 -17.48
CA TYR A 250 16.07 -2.81 -18.83
C TYR A 250 16.97 -1.58 -18.82
N THR A 251 16.60 -0.54 -18.07
CA THR A 251 17.28 0.76 -18.08
C THR A 251 18.40 0.88 -17.06
N GLY A 252 18.30 0.17 -15.93
CA GLY A 252 19.15 0.33 -14.75
C GLY A 252 18.70 1.50 -13.86
N GLY A 253 19.06 1.46 -12.57
CA GLY A 253 18.61 2.40 -11.55
C GLY A 253 18.95 3.88 -11.85
N ASP A 254 20.11 4.16 -12.42
CA ASP A 254 20.56 5.53 -12.74
C ASP A 254 19.66 6.23 -13.79
N TRP A 255 18.97 5.46 -14.63
CA TRP A 255 18.14 6.03 -15.69
C TRP A 255 16.95 6.79 -15.12
N PHE A 256 16.21 6.16 -14.18
CA PHE A 256 15.04 6.82 -13.62
C PHE A 256 15.42 8.04 -12.78
N GLN A 257 16.51 7.96 -12.02
CA GLN A 257 17.05 9.13 -11.32
C GLN A 257 17.41 10.25 -12.31
N SER A 258 17.96 9.92 -13.49
CA SER A 258 18.22 10.90 -14.56
C SER A 258 16.94 11.51 -15.14
N ILE A 259 15.80 10.79 -15.17
CA ILE A 259 14.49 11.37 -15.49
C ILE A 259 14.09 12.39 -14.40
N VAL A 260 14.18 12.01 -13.12
CA VAL A 260 13.82 12.87 -11.98
C VAL A 260 14.66 14.14 -11.96
N ASP A 261 15.96 14.03 -12.19
CA ASP A 261 16.92 15.15 -12.12
C ASP A 261 17.01 15.96 -13.42
N LYS A 262 16.25 15.61 -14.47
CA LYS A 262 16.40 16.18 -15.82
C LYS A 262 17.83 16.03 -16.37
N GLY A 263 18.45 14.90 -16.04
CA GLY A 263 19.85 14.57 -16.38
C GLY A 263 20.08 14.15 -17.83
N GLY A 264 19.03 14.12 -18.65
CA GLY A 264 19.09 13.83 -20.08
C GLY A 264 18.51 12.47 -20.50
N ALA A 265 18.10 11.61 -19.57
CA ALA A 265 17.29 10.42 -19.88
C ALA A 265 15.92 10.82 -20.43
N SER A 266 15.32 9.94 -21.23
CA SER A 266 14.06 10.17 -21.93
C SER A 266 13.19 8.94 -21.87
N PHE A 267 11.88 9.11 -21.73
CA PHE A 267 10.92 8.00 -21.87
C PHE A 267 10.96 7.37 -23.28
N THR A 268 11.60 8.03 -24.27
CA THR A 268 11.81 7.47 -25.59
C THR A 268 13.15 6.72 -25.76
N ASP A 269 13.92 6.57 -24.69
CA ASP A 269 15.12 5.75 -24.72
C ASP A 269 14.78 4.30 -25.05
N LYS A 270 15.64 3.67 -25.84
CA LYS A 270 15.37 2.35 -26.39
C LYS A 270 15.08 1.30 -25.30
N GLU A 271 15.82 1.35 -24.23
CA GLU A 271 15.71 0.42 -23.10
C GLU A 271 14.34 0.52 -22.42
N PHE A 272 13.77 1.72 -22.26
CA PHE A 272 12.42 1.90 -21.74
C PHE A 272 11.34 1.44 -22.73
N VAL A 273 11.55 1.70 -24.04
CA VAL A 273 10.66 1.17 -25.09
C VAL A 273 10.69 -0.36 -25.12
N ASP A 274 11.88 -0.97 -24.97
CA ASP A 274 12.02 -2.43 -24.87
C ASP A 274 11.28 -2.98 -23.61
N ALA A 275 11.30 -2.29 -22.48
CA ALA A 275 10.54 -2.66 -21.29
C ALA A 275 9.02 -2.61 -21.54
N LEU A 276 8.52 -1.59 -22.23
CA LEU A 276 7.11 -1.49 -22.65
C LEU A 276 6.73 -2.61 -23.61
N ALA A 277 7.57 -2.91 -24.60
CA ALA A 277 7.34 -3.99 -25.55
C ALA A 277 7.30 -5.35 -24.85
N PHE A 278 8.25 -5.61 -23.96
CA PHE A 278 8.23 -6.82 -23.15
C PHE A 278 6.96 -6.91 -22.30
N THR A 279 6.53 -5.83 -21.68
CA THR A 279 5.29 -5.78 -20.87
C THR A 279 4.08 -6.11 -21.75
N GLN A 280 3.97 -5.56 -22.94
CA GLN A 280 2.90 -5.90 -23.89
C GLN A 280 2.93 -7.38 -24.27
N ASP A 281 4.09 -7.91 -24.62
CA ASP A 281 4.24 -9.29 -25.07
C ASP A 281 3.92 -10.32 -23.98
N ILE A 282 4.36 -10.05 -22.72
CA ILE A 282 4.13 -10.99 -21.64
C ILE A 282 2.66 -11.03 -21.20
N PHE A 283 1.96 -9.89 -21.18
CA PHE A 283 0.53 -9.86 -20.90
C PHE A 283 -0.31 -10.45 -22.06
N ALA A 284 0.16 -10.32 -23.29
CA ALA A 284 -0.47 -10.97 -24.45
C ALA A 284 -0.21 -12.48 -24.55
N SER A 285 0.70 -13.03 -23.75
CA SER A 285 1.07 -14.47 -23.82
C SER A 285 0.00 -15.42 -23.27
N GLY A 286 -0.97 -14.90 -22.51
CA GLY A 286 -2.07 -15.68 -21.92
C GLY A 286 -1.70 -16.41 -20.63
N ILE A 287 -0.64 -15.98 -19.93
CA ILE A 287 -0.29 -16.48 -18.58
C ILE A 287 -1.07 -15.76 -17.49
N PHE A 288 -1.60 -14.56 -17.78
CA PHE A 288 -2.43 -13.77 -16.88
C PHE A 288 -3.92 -14.01 -17.13
N ASN A 289 -4.76 -13.69 -16.15
CA ASN A 289 -6.22 -13.70 -16.30
C ASN A 289 -6.67 -12.78 -17.45
N GLU A 290 -7.69 -13.20 -18.21
CA GLU A 290 -8.15 -12.47 -19.41
C GLU A 290 -8.70 -11.06 -19.08
N ASP A 291 -9.26 -10.90 -17.88
CA ASP A 291 -9.90 -9.67 -17.41
C ASP A 291 -8.95 -8.73 -16.62
N PHE A 292 -7.63 -9.02 -16.57
CA PHE A 292 -6.64 -8.27 -15.78
C PHE A 292 -6.74 -6.76 -15.97
N ASN A 293 -7.07 -6.29 -17.16
CA ASN A 293 -7.11 -4.87 -17.49
C ASN A 293 -8.46 -4.19 -17.14
N ALA A 294 -9.41 -4.95 -16.60
CA ALA A 294 -10.75 -4.50 -16.25
C ALA A 294 -11.03 -4.57 -14.73
N ILE A 295 -10.37 -5.47 -14.01
CA ILE A 295 -10.57 -5.68 -12.56
C ILE A 295 -9.48 -5.00 -11.73
N GLY A 296 -9.80 -4.67 -10.48
CA GLY A 296 -8.84 -4.16 -9.49
C GLY A 296 -7.98 -5.26 -8.87
N ASN A 297 -7.03 -4.87 -8.03
CA ASN A 297 -6.18 -5.84 -7.31
C ASN A 297 -6.99 -6.66 -6.30
N GLU A 298 -8.02 -6.10 -5.66
CA GLU A 298 -8.87 -6.82 -4.72
C GLU A 298 -9.58 -8.00 -5.39
N ASP A 299 -10.11 -7.79 -6.62
CA ASP A 299 -10.75 -8.87 -7.38
C ASP A 299 -9.72 -9.89 -7.86
N ALA A 300 -8.55 -9.45 -8.30
CA ALA A 300 -7.50 -10.32 -8.79
C ALA A 300 -6.90 -11.22 -7.70
N ARG A 301 -6.75 -10.74 -6.46
CA ARG A 301 -6.25 -11.59 -5.36
C ARG A 301 -7.18 -12.75 -5.03
N GLU A 302 -8.50 -12.62 -5.29
CA GLU A 302 -9.47 -13.69 -5.07
C GLU A 302 -9.20 -14.91 -5.95
N TYR A 303 -8.60 -14.74 -7.13
CA TYR A 303 -8.14 -15.87 -7.95
C TYR A 303 -7.06 -16.70 -7.24
N TYR A 304 -6.14 -16.04 -6.52
CA TYR A 304 -5.13 -16.74 -5.72
C TYR A 304 -5.75 -17.41 -4.48
N ILE A 305 -6.55 -16.66 -3.73
CA ILE A 305 -7.18 -17.14 -2.50
C ILE A 305 -8.11 -18.34 -2.77
N SER A 306 -8.88 -18.31 -3.87
CA SER A 306 -9.73 -19.42 -4.28
C SER A 306 -8.97 -20.63 -4.85
N GLY A 307 -7.66 -20.48 -5.13
CA GLY A 307 -6.83 -21.48 -5.77
C GLY A 307 -7.11 -21.65 -7.27
N ASP A 308 -7.74 -20.67 -7.92
CA ASP A 308 -7.96 -20.63 -9.36
C ASP A 308 -6.69 -20.20 -10.12
N ALA A 309 -5.81 -19.38 -9.48
CA ALA A 309 -4.47 -19.04 -9.95
C ALA A 309 -3.38 -19.50 -8.95
N PRO A 310 -2.30 -20.15 -9.39
CA PRO A 310 -1.21 -20.59 -8.52
C PRO A 310 -0.21 -19.47 -8.16
N ALA A 311 -0.40 -18.26 -8.67
CA ALA A 311 0.36 -17.07 -8.31
C ALA A 311 -0.48 -15.80 -8.48
N TYR A 312 -0.07 -14.74 -7.76
CA TYR A 312 -0.65 -13.41 -7.83
C TYR A 312 0.46 -12.36 -7.72
N ILE A 313 0.40 -11.32 -8.53
CA ILE A 313 1.33 -10.18 -8.43
C ILE A 313 0.60 -9.02 -7.79
N CYS A 314 1.15 -8.52 -6.68
CA CYS A 314 0.55 -7.45 -5.88
C CYS A 314 1.61 -6.58 -5.19
N GLY A 315 1.16 -5.70 -4.30
CA GLY A 315 1.98 -5.03 -3.31
C GLY A 315 1.76 -5.57 -1.90
N ASN A 316 2.55 -5.10 -0.96
CA ASN A 316 2.51 -5.55 0.45
C ASN A 316 1.15 -5.34 1.13
N TRP A 317 0.34 -4.41 0.65
CA TRP A 317 -1.00 -4.12 1.19
C TRP A 317 -1.97 -5.30 1.09
N ASP A 318 -1.82 -6.18 0.08
CA ASP A 318 -2.64 -7.38 -0.06
C ASP A 318 -2.12 -8.59 0.74
N VAL A 319 -0.83 -8.60 1.07
CA VAL A 319 -0.19 -9.77 1.71
C VAL A 319 -0.79 -10.07 3.09
N SER A 320 -1.05 -9.05 3.89
CA SER A 320 -1.67 -9.24 5.21
C SER A 320 -3.12 -9.74 5.10
N TYR A 321 -3.86 -9.31 4.09
CA TYR A 321 -5.21 -9.80 3.81
C TYR A 321 -5.19 -11.27 3.37
N ILE A 322 -4.30 -11.61 2.43
CA ILE A 322 -4.08 -13.00 1.97
C ILE A 322 -3.73 -13.89 3.18
N GLN A 323 -2.82 -13.43 4.04
CA GLN A 323 -2.43 -14.12 5.25
C GLN A 323 -3.63 -14.42 6.15
N ALA A 324 -4.40 -13.40 6.50
CA ALA A 324 -5.53 -13.52 7.41
C ALA A 324 -6.61 -14.47 6.84
N THR A 325 -6.94 -14.29 5.57
CA THR A 325 -7.97 -15.10 4.90
C THR A 325 -7.55 -16.54 4.74
N LEU A 326 -6.35 -16.83 4.24
CA LEU A 326 -5.89 -18.20 4.02
C LEU A 326 -5.70 -18.95 5.34
N LYS A 327 -5.27 -18.28 6.39
CA LYS A 327 -5.10 -18.90 7.72
C LYS A 327 -6.41 -19.46 8.25
N GLU A 328 -7.54 -18.83 7.93
CA GLU A 328 -8.88 -19.25 8.34
C GLU A 328 -9.52 -20.23 7.33
N GLU A 329 -9.43 -19.93 6.02
CA GLU A 329 -10.21 -20.60 4.97
C GLU A 329 -9.47 -21.74 4.29
N ASP A 330 -8.14 -21.61 4.04
CA ASP A 330 -7.29 -22.63 3.41
C ASP A 330 -5.90 -22.72 4.08
N PRO A 331 -5.81 -23.38 5.26
CA PRO A 331 -4.54 -23.55 5.96
C PRO A 331 -3.47 -24.31 5.15
N GLU A 332 -3.86 -25.13 4.17
CA GLU A 332 -2.91 -25.84 3.30
C GLU A 332 -2.23 -24.87 2.33
N LEU A 333 -3.00 -24.01 1.66
CA LEU A 333 -2.46 -22.95 0.81
C LEU A 333 -1.66 -21.93 1.63
N TYR A 334 -2.13 -21.60 2.85
CA TYR A 334 -1.39 -20.74 3.78
C TYR A 334 0.04 -21.23 4.04
N GLU A 335 0.21 -22.51 4.39
CA GLU A 335 1.54 -23.09 4.64
C GLU A 335 2.40 -23.20 3.37
N ASN A 336 1.76 -23.31 2.21
CA ASN A 336 2.42 -23.39 0.92
C ASN A 336 2.64 -22.03 0.24
N THR A 337 2.15 -20.93 0.78
CA THR A 337 2.41 -19.60 0.23
C THR A 337 3.89 -19.24 0.32
N GLY A 338 4.42 -18.72 -0.77
CA GLY A 338 5.77 -18.21 -0.89
C GLY A 338 5.80 -16.84 -1.57
N PHE A 339 6.96 -16.20 -1.50
CA PHE A 339 7.19 -14.86 -2.06
C PHE A 339 8.37 -14.89 -3.01
N ALA A 340 8.25 -14.20 -4.14
CA ALA A 340 9.30 -14.11 -5.14
C ALA A 340 9.31 -12.73 -5.82
N VAL A 341 10.46 -12.37 -6.38
CA VAL A 341 10.58 -11.23 -7.29
C VAL A 341 10.02 -11.58 -8.67
N LEU A 342 9.72 -10.57 -9.48
CA LEU A 342 9.40 -10.81 -10.89
C LEU A 342 10.56 -11.53 -11.59
N PRO A 343 10.28 -12.46 -12.50
CA PRO A 343 11.32 -13.10 -13.31
C PRO A 343 12.09 -12.09 -14.17
N GLN A 344 13.36 -12.38 -14.43
CA GLN A 344 14.21 -11.56 -15.28
C GLN A 344 13.78 -11.68 -16.76
N PRO A 345 13.50 -10.54 -17.46
CA PRO A 345 13.33 -10.57 -18.91
C PRO A 345 14.60 -10.94 -19.64
N GLU A 346 14.48 -11.68 -20.76
CA GLU A 346 15.63 -12.01 -21.58
C GLU A 346 16.30 -10.74 -22.13
N GLY A 347 17.61 -10.62 -21.96
CA GLY A 347 18.41 -9.48 -22.43
C GLY A 347 18.40 -8.26 -21.52
N ALA A 348 17.61 -8.24 -20.47
CA ALA A 348 17.68 -7.23 -19.42
C ALA A 348 18.99 -7.33 -18.63
N LYS A 349 19.51 -6.19 -18.15
CA LYS A 349 20.86 -6.09 -17.56
C LYS A 349 20.85 -5.58 -16.11
N GLY A 350 19.70 -5.13 -15.61
CA GLY A 350 19.54 -4.67 -14.24
C GLY A 350 19.59 -5.81 -13.22
N ALA A 351 19.49 -5.47 -11.95
CA ALA A 351 19.49 -6.43 -10.86
C ALA A 351 18.36 -7.47 -11.00
N THR A 352 18.69 -8.75 -10.77
CA THR A 352 17.72 -9.84 -10.94
C THR A 352 16.82 -10.04 -9.74
N ASN A 353 17.19 -9.47 -8.58
CA ASN A 353 16.49 -9.54 -7.32
C ASN A 353 15.91 -8.18 -6.90
N SER A 354 15.84 -7.20 -7.83
CA SER A 354 15.24 -5.90 -7.51
C SER A 354 13.73 -5.99 -7.36
N GLN A 355 13.22 -5.24 -6.39
CA GLN A 355 11.81 -4.93 -6.21
C GLN A 355 11.68 -3.44 -5.93
N ASN A 356 10.54 -2.85 -6.27
CA ASN A 356 10.31 -1.46 -5.94
C ASN A 356 9.86 -1.32 -4.49
N ILE A 357 10.58 -0.48 -3.75
CA ILE A 357 10.29 -0.16 -2.36
C ILE A 357 10.06 1.35 -2.26
N GLY A 358 9.04 1.74 -1.50
CA GLY A 358 8.80 3.15 -1.25
C GLY A 358 7.73 3.37 -0.20
N LEU A 359 7.65 4.62 0.22
CA LEU A 359 6.54 5.17 0.98
C LEU A 359 5.79 6.12 0.05
N GLY A 360 4.63 5.71 -0.44
CA GLY A 360 3.86 6.45 -1.46
C GLY A 360 3.21 7.74 -0.91
N TYR A 361 3.14 7.89 0.42
CA TYR A 361 2.48 8.99 1.10
C TYR A 361 3.33 9.53 2.25
N ALA A 362 3.15 10.84 2.52
CA ALA A 362 3.68 11.49 3.71
C ALA A 362 2.56 12.24 4.44
N VAL A 363 2.65 12.36 5.75
CA VAL A 363 1.83 13.29 6.52
C VAL A 363 2.32 14.70 6.23
N ALA A 364 1.49 15.51 5.61
CA ALA A 364 1.75 16.91 5.27
C ALA A 364 0.81 17.84 6.05
N ILE A 365 1.27 19.05 6.24
CA ILE A 365 0.56 20.09 6.99
C ILE A 365 0.18 21.21 6.02
N ASN A 366 -1.05 21.72 6.12
CA ASN A 366 -1.53 22.86 5.38
C ASN A 366 -0.69 24.11 5.73
N SER A 367 -0.15 24.78 4.73
CA SER A 367 0.69 25.98 4.91
C SER A 367 -0.01 27.11 5.69
N LYS A 368 -1.35 27.17 5.65
CA LYS A 368 -2.15 28.18 6.37
C LYS A 368 -2.02 28.08 7.89
N LEU A 369 -1.60 26.93 8.41
CA LEU A 369 -1.36 26.77 9.85
C LEU A 369 -0.18 27.62 10.33
N ALA A 370 0.69 28.09 9.45
CA ALA A 370 1.75 29.04 9.81
C ALA A 370 1.23 30.34 10.45
N ASP A 371 -0.04 30.70 10.19
CA ASP A 371 -0.68 31.89 10.78
C ASP A 371 -1.25 31.64 12.20
N ASP A 372 -1.28 30.36 12.67
CA ASP A 372 -1.72 29.94 14.01
C ASP A 372 -0.64 29.06 14.66
N PRO A 373 0.34 29.65 15.37
CA PRO A 373 1.47 28.91 15.92
C PRO A 373 1.10 27.81 16.92
N ASP A 374 0.02 27.99 17.69
CA ASP A 374 -0.42 27.00 18.68
C ASP A 374 -1.03 25.78 17.97
N LYS A 375 -1.85 26.01 16.95
CA LYS A 375 -2.44 24.95 16.11
C LYS A 375 -1.38 24.25 15.28
N LEU A 376 -0.43 25.00 14.73
CA LEU A 376 0.70 24.45 14.01
C LEU A 376 1.55 23.52 14.89
N ALA A 377 1.85 23.93 16.12
CA ALA A 377 2.60 23.08 17.05
C ALA A 377 1.89 21.74 17.33
N ALA A 378 0.55 21.78 17.49
CA ALA A 378 -0.24 20.57 17.66
C ALA A 378 -0.24 19.68 16.41
N ALA A 379 -0.30 20.27 15.20
CA ALA A 379 -0.23 19.52 13.95
C ALA A 379 1.14 18.87 13.72
N ILE A 380 2.23 19.53 14.13
CA ILE A 380 3.59 19.00 14.07
C ILE A 380 3.75 17.82 15.04
N ASP A 381 3.37 18.00 16.31
CA ASP A 381 3.42 16.94 17.32
C ASP A 381 2.62 15.71 16.87
N PHE A 382 1.42 15.91 16.35
CA PHE A 382 0.61 14.84 15.77
C PHE A 382 1.32 14.14 14.61
N ALA A 383 1.86 14.89 13.64
CA ALA A 383 2.53 14.33 12.47
C ALA A 383 3.76 13.50 12.85
N GLU A 384 4.58 13.99 13.78
CA GLU A 384 5.76 13.28 14.30
C GLU A 384 5.36 12.01 15.07
N TYR A 385 4.28 12.06 15.85
CA TYR A 385 3.80 10.90 16.59
C TYR A 385 3.34 9.77 15.68
N VAL A 386 2.48 10.08 14.69
CA VAL A 386 1.88 9.06 13.82
C VAL A 386 2.85 8.51 12.75
N THR A 387 4.04 9.08 12.62
CA THR A 387 5.10 8.59 11.73
C THR A 387 6.35 8.11 12.47
N GLY A 388 6.40 8.37 13.76
CA GLY A 388 7.55 8.16 14.63
C GLY A 388 7.64 6.77 15.25
N PRO A 389 8.39 6.64 16.37
CA PRO A 389 8.64 5.36 17.03
C PRO A 389 7.38 4.61 17.49
N SER A 390 6.31 5.31 17.88
CA SER A 390 5.04 4.68 18.29
C SER A 390 4.42 3.88 17.14
N PHE A 391 4.37 4.48 15.93
CA PHE A 391 3.91 3.78 14.74
C PHE A 391 4.82 2.61 14.39
N ALA A 392 6.14 2.85 14.31
CA ALA A 392 7.11 1.82 13.95
C ALA A 392 7.07 0.63 14.90
N LYS A 393 6.97 0.87 16.20
CA LYS A 393 6.82 -0.16 17.22
C LYS A 393 5.54 -0.96 17.02
N TYR A 394 4.40 -0.28 16.85
CA TYR A 394 3.12 -0.94 16.67
C TYR A 394 3.12 -1.89 15.46
N VAL A 395 3.56 -1.41 14.30
CA VAL A 395 3.56 -2.25 13.08
C VAL A 395 4.64 -3.31 13.11
N GLY A 396 5.79 -3.06 13.74
CA GLY A 396 6.86 -4.05 13.95
C GLY A 396 6.43 -5.20 14.85
N GLU A 397 5.79 -4.90 15.99
CA GLU A 397 5.37 -5.90 16.98
C GLU A 397 4.13 -6.70 16.54
N ASN A 398 3.22 -6.11 15.77
CA ASN A 398 1.97 -6.78 15.38
C ASN A 398 2.00 -7.40 13.97
N TYR A 399 2.80 -6.84 13.06
CA TYR A 399 2.78 -7.22 11.64
C TYR A 399 4.15 -7.51 11.03
N ALA A 400 5.25 -7.38 11.81
CA ALA A 400 6.62 -7.44 11.29
C ALA A 400 6.85 -6.48 10.10
N LEU A 401 6.37 -5.24 10.21
CA LEU A 401 6.51 -4.22 9.18
C LEU A 401 7.45 -3.10 9.64
N GLN A 402 8.03 -2.39 8.68
CA GLN A 402 8.90 -1.23 8.88
C GLN A 402 8.19 0.05 8.38
N GLY A 403 8.53 1.20 8.98
CA GLY A 403 8.05 2.51 8.57
C GLY A 403 9.19 3.50 8.34
N LEU A 404 8.92 4.80 8.44
CA LEU A 404 9.93 5.86 8.38
C LEU A 404 10.99 5.68 9.46
N THR A 405 10.55 5.47 10.70
CA THR A 405 11.43 5.15 11.81
C THR A 405 11.82 3.68 11.73
N GLN A 406 13.12 3.41 11.75
CA GLN A 406 13.64 2.05 11.72
C GLN A 406 13.69 1.46 13.12
N VAL A 407 13.19 0.24 13.26
CA VAL A 407 13.19 -0.52 14.53
C VAL A 407 13.69 -1.93 14.31
N ASP A 408 14.29 -2.49 15.35
CA ASP A 408 14.61 -3.93 15.34
C ASP A 408 13.33 -4.74 15.58
N VAL A 409 12.96 -5.59 14.61
CA VAL A 409 11.79 -6.46 14.68
C VAL A 409 12.20 -7.85 15.15
N ASP A 410 11.67 -8.29 16.30
CA ASP A 410 11.85 -9.66 16.79
C ASP A 410 10.90 -10.61 16.06
N LEU A 411 11.43 -11.34 15.08
CA LEU A 411 10.68 -12.30 14.28
C LEU A 411 10.37 -13.61 15.01
N SER A 412 10.93 -13.87 16.19
CA SER A 412 10.80 -15.16 16.88
C SER A 412 9.35 -15.48 17.31
N GLY A 413 8.51 -14.46 17.47
CA GLY A 413 7.10 -14.60 17.82
C GLY A 413 6.15 -14.76 16.62
N PHE A 414 6.64 -14.58 15.40
CA PHE A 414 5.83 -14.65 14.18
C PHE A 414 5.86 -16.03 13.54
N ASP A 415 4.81 -16.36 12.81
CA ASP A 415 4.75 -17.58 12.01
C ASP A 415 5.67 -17.52 10.76
N GLN A 416 5.84 -18.67 10.10
CA GLN A 416 6.77 -18.79 8.99
C GLN A 416 6.37 -17.90 7.79
N PHE A 417 5.08 -17.73 7.53
CA PHE A 417 4.58 -16.84 6.47
C PHE A 417 5.08 -15.40 6.68
N THR A 418 4.90 -14.87 7.89
CA THR A 418 5.34 -13.51 8.25
C THR A 418 6.86 -13.38 8.19
N GLN A 419 7.61 -14.38 8.69
CA GLN A 419 9.07 -14.38 8.61
C GLN A 419 9.57 -14.42 7.17
N ASP A 420 8.98 -15.25 6.30
CA ASP A 420 9.33 -15.33 4.88
C ASP A 420 9.04 -13.99 4.17
N PHE A 421 7.91 -13.36 4.47
CA PHE A 421 7.58 -12.06 3.87
C PHE A 421 8.48 -10.92 4.35
N TYR A 422 8.84 -10.92 5.64
CA TYR A 422 9.80 -9.96 6.19
C TYR A 422 11.18 -10.09 5.50
N ASN A 423 11.68 -11.33 5.39
CA ASN A 423 12.96 -11.57 4.73
C ASN A 423 12.90 -11.13 3.25
N TYR A 424 11.85 -11.48 2.53
CA TYR A 424 11.62 -11.00 1.17
C TYR A 424 11.66 -9.47 1.09
N SER A 425 10.94 -8.78 1.98
CA SER A 425 10.75 -7.33 1.89
C SER A 425 11.99 -6.53 2.31
N TYR A 426 12.80 -7.04 3.26
CA TYR A 426 13.82 -6.22 3.92
C TYR A 426 15.22 -6.83 3.92
N THR A 427 15.40 -8.08 3.47
CA THR A 427 16.68 -8.79 3.58
C THR A 427 17.17 -9.36 2.25
N ASP A 428 16.30 -9.99 1.46
CA ASP A 428 16.68 -10.82 0.31
C ASP A 428 16.66 -10.07 -1.03
N THR A 429 16.08 -8.87 -1.06
CA THR A 429 15.87 -8.09 -2.27
C THR A 429 16.60 -6.75 -2.25
N GLU A 430 16.86 -6.22 -3.44
CA GLU A 430 17.43 -4.88 -3.63
C GLU A 430 16.30 -3.89 -4.01
N ALA A 431 16.37 -2.67 -3.47
CA ALA A 431 15.37 -1.64 -3.77
C ALA A 431 15.59 -1.05 -5.17
N CYS A 432 14.52 -0.86 -5.92
CA CYS A 432 14.46 0.06 -7.06
C CYS A 432 13.32 1.05 -6.90
N GLU A 433 13.29 2.09 -7.73
CA GLU A 433 12.34 3.18 -7.59
C GLU A 433 10.94 2.84 -8.12
N ILE A 434 9.93 3.34 -7.43
CA ILE A 434 8.54 3.34 -7.93
C ILE A 434 8.37 4.57 -8.82
N TYR A 435 8.13 4.38 -10.09
CA TYR A 435 8.08 5.48 -11.06
C TYR A 435 7.07 6.57 -10.69
N ASP A 436 5.88 6.20 -10.23
CA ASP A 436 4.80 7.14 -9.93
C ASP A 436 4.97 7.95 -8.63
N SER A 437 6.07 7.74 -7.90
CA SER A 437 6.34 8.49 -6.66
C SER A 437 7.10 9.81 -6.87
N TYR A 438 7.77 10.01 -8.00
CA TYR A 438 8.77 11.06 -8.16
C TYR A 438 8.46 12.12 -9.21
N VAL A 439 7.71 11.79 -10.24
CA VAL A 439 7.42 12.69 -11.36
C VAL A 439 5.97 13.16 -11.27
N ASN A 440 5.69 14.31 -11.85
CA ASN A 440 4.38 14.98 -11.81
C ASN A 440 3.22 14.05 -12.21
N SER A 441 2.10 14.14 -11.49
CA SER A 441 0.90 13.33 -11.72
C SER A 441 0.39 13.38 -13.17
N ALA A 442 0.50 14.55 -13.83
CA ALA A 442 0.08 14.68 -15.23
C ALA A 442 0.92 13.83 -16.22
N VAL A 443 2.14 13.43 -15.84
CA VAL A 443 2.95 12.48 -16.62
C VAL A 443 2.48 11.06 -16.41
N TRP A 444 2.22 10.70 -15.15
CA TRP A 444 1.79 9.34 -14.80
C TRP A 444 0.38 9.02 -15.28
N GLU A 445 -0.53 9.99 -15.25
CA GLU A 445 -1.87 9.82 -15.83
C GLU A 445 -1.81 9.46 -17.32
N VAL A 446 -0.87 10.06 -18.06
CA VAL A 446 -0.63 9.70 -19.47
C VAL A 446 -0.02 8.31 -19.56
N LEU A 447 1.05 8.00 -18.82
CA LEU A 447 1.69 6.69 -18.87
C LEU A 447 0.69 5.58 -18.52
N ASN A 448 -0.02 5.69 -17.39
CA ASN A 448 -0.96 4.69 -16.92
C ASN A 448 -2.09 4.44 -17.93
N THR A 449 -2.66 5.51 -18.51
CA THR A 449 -3.72 5.40 -19.52
C THR A 449 -3.22 4.78 -20.83
N GLU A 450 -2.04 5.19 -21.30
CA GLU A 450 -1.49 4.69 -22.53
C GLU A 450 -0.98 3.25 -22.41
N VAL A 451 -0.41 2.86 -21.27
CA VAL A 451 -0.04 1.47 -20.99
C VAL A 451 -1.30 0.58 -20.95
N GLN A 452 -2.38 1.01 -20.28
CA GLN A 452 -3.64 0.26 -20.31
C GLN A 452 -4.16 0.07 -21.76
N SER A 453 -4.11 1.13 -22.58
CA SER A 453 -4.47 1.07 -24.00
C SER A 453 -3.55 0.15 -24.80
N MET A 454 -2.25 0.13 -24.51
CA MET A 454 -1.26 -0.74 -25.13
C MET A 454 -1.56 -2.22 -24.83
N LEU A 455 -1.89 -2.52 -23.58
CA LEU A 455 -2.25 -3.88 -23.16
C LEU A 455 -3.57 -4.36 -23.79
N ASN A 456 -4.46 -3.45 -24.19
CA ASN A 456 -5.65 -3.75 -25.00
C ASN A 456 -5.34 -3.88 -26.50
N GLY A 457 -4.12 -3.56 -26.94
CA GLY A 457 -3.73 -3.58 -28.35
C GLY A 457 -4.12 -2.33 -29.14
N ASP A 458 -4.53 -1.24 -28.48
CA ASP A 458 -5.01 0.00 -29.12
C ASP A 458 -3.87 0.96 -29.48
N THR A 459 -2.66 0.78 -28.90
CA THR A 459 -1.48 1.62 -29.15
C THR A 459 -0.19 0.80 -29.10
N THR A 460 0.94 1.39 -29.46
CA THR A 460 2.24 0.72 -29.50
C THR A 460 3.16 1.20 -28.36
N PRO A 461 4.19 0.42 -27.97
CA PRO A 461 5.21 0.82 -27.01
C PRO A 461 5.86 2.17 -27.35
N GLU A 462 6.17 2.42 -28.62
CA GLU A 462 6.77 3.67 -29.10
C GLU A 462 5.81 4.86 -28.94
N ASP A 463 4.51 4.66 -29.20
CA ASP A 463 3.50 5.71 -29.01
C ASP A 463 3.28 6.01 -27.53
N VAL A 464 3.26 5.00 -26.64
CA VAL A 464 3.22 5.16 -25.19
C VAL A 464 4.42 5.99 -24.73
N ALA A 465 5.63 5.57 -25.11
CA ALA A 465 6.89 6.25 -24.75
C ALA A 465 6.88 7.72 -25.22
N LYS A 466 6.48 7.96 -26.47
CA LYS A 466 6.40 9.31 -27.04
C LYS A 466 5.39 10.19 -26.31
N LYS A 467 4.17 9.71 -26.06
CA LYS A 467 3.14 10.50 -25.37
C LYS A 467 3.55 10.82 -23.93
N THR A 468 4.17 9.86 -23.25
CA THR A 468 4.72 10.07 -21.90
C THR A 468 5.83 11.11 -21.91
N GLN A 469 6.74 11.07 -22.90
CA GLN A 469 7.80 12.07 -23.06
C GLN A 469 7.23 13.45 -23.39
N ASP A 470 6.21 13.54 -24.23
CA ASP A 470 5.53 14.81 -24.55
C ASP A 470 4.86 15.41 -23.29
N ALA A 471 4.24 14.56 -22.44
CA ALA A 471 3.66 14.98 -21.17
C ALA A 471 4.73 15.43 -20.17
N TYR A 472 5.85 14.71 -20.09
CA TYR A 472 7.00 15.05 -19.27
C TYR A 472 7.59 16.42 -19.66
N ALA A 473 7.88 16.63 -20.94
CA ALA A 473 8.44 17.88 -21.45
C ALA A 473 7.52 19.11 -21.22
N LYS A 474 6.20 18.87 -21.10
CA LYS A 474 5.22 19.92 -20.86
C LYS A 474 5.00 20.24 -19.38
N ASN A 475 5.06 19.23 -18.50
CA ASN A 475 4.56 19.35 -17.13
C ASN A 475 5.65 19.19 -16.07
N TYR A 476 6.85 18.77 -16.47
CA TYR A 476 7.98 18.56 -15.57
C TYR A 476 9.20 19.34 -16.00
#